data_def95a849ca9ce4b3d48db56a07f6420
#
_entry.id   def95a849ca9ce4b3d48db56a07f6420
#
_cell.length_a   1.000
_cell.length_b   1.000
_cell.length_c   1.000
_cell.angle_alpha   90.00
_cell.angle_beta   90.00
_cell.angle_gamma   90.00
#
_symmetry.space_group_name_H-M   'P 1'
#
loop_
_entity.id
_entity.type
_entity.pdbx_description
1 polymer ?
#
loop_
_entity_poly.entity_id
_entity_poly.type
_entity_poly.pdbx_seq_one_letter_code
_entity_poly.pdbx_strand_id
1 'polypeptide(L)'
;MNIDYTVTALMFPAIPLTMSIYTNRFHTLSSLIRKLHDEYIFEKHIPSEWEKQLLNLNGRIKLLRYSIVFASFGFLFNLLTVFGLYLNRILEARIIFGSCLIAMIISIIFFIREIQLSTKALKLHLSDMKIKLD
;
A
#
# COMPACT_ATOMS: atom_id res chain seq x y z
N MET A 1 9.23 11.56 -27.24
CA MET A 1 9.02 10.15 -26.96
C MET A 1 7.54 9.82 -27.12
N ASN A 2 7.22 8.91 -28.01
CA ASN A 2 5.83 8.55 -28.25
C ASN A 2 5.40 7.42 -27.33
N ILE A 3 4.24 7.59 -26.68
CA ILE A 3 3.63 6.52 -25.94
C ILE A 3 3.06 5.53 -26.94
N ASP A 4 3.53 4.29 -26.86
CA ASP A 4 3.03 3.22 -27.72
C ASP A 4 2.50 2.07 -26.84
N TYR A 5 1.97 1.03 -27.49
CA TYR A 5 1.43 -0.13 -26.78
C TYR A 5 2.50 -0.83 -25.93
N THR A 6 3.78 -0.72 -26.31
CA THR A 6 4.86 -1.37 -25.56
C THR A 6 4.98 -0.79 -24.16
N VAL A 7 4.91 0.54 -24.03
CA VAL A 7 5.04 1.23 -22.74
C VAL A 7 3.87 0.86 -21.81
N THR A 8 2.64 0.89 -22.34
CA THR A 8 1.45 0.54 -21.55
C THR A 8 1.44 -0.94 -21.21
N ALA A 9 1.92 -1.80 -22.13
CA ALA A 9 2.00 -3.24 -21.91
C ALA A 9 2.96 -3.59 -20.77
N LEU A 10 4.03 -2.83 -20.58
CA LEU A 10 4.96 -3.02 -19.46
C LEU A 10 4.30 -2.75 -18.13
N MET A 11 3.34 -1.83 -18.08
CA MET A 11 2.61 -1.51 -16.85
C MET A 11 1.56 -2.55 -16.49
N PHE A 12 1.08 -3.34 -17.45
CA PHE A 12 0.02 -4.31 -17.23
C PHE A 12 0.38 -5.34 -16.14
N PRO A 13 1.55 -6.02 -16.20
CA PRO A 13 1.93 -6.93 -15.11
C PRO A 13 2.44 -6.21 -13.87
N ALA A 14 3.04 -5.02 -14.03
CA ALA A 14 3.66 -4.30 -12.92
C ALA A 14 2.62 -3.85 -11.89
N ILE A 15 1.50 -3.28 -12.32
CA ILE A 15 0.50 -2.73 -11.43
C ILE A 15 -0.22 -3.83 -10.63
N PRO A 16 -0.75 -4.91 -11.26
CA PRO A 16 -1.37 -6.01 -10.49
C PRO A 16 -0.40 -6.70 -9.53
N LEU A 17 0.86 -6.86 -9.90
CA LEU A 17 1.85 -7.44 -8.99
C LEU A 17 2.08 -6.56 -7.77
N THR A 18 2.17 -5.25 -7.98
CA THR A 18 2.31 -4.28 -6.89
C THR A 18 1.08 -4.32 -5.98
N MET A 19 -0.11 -4.35 -6.56
CA MET A 19 -1.36 -4.46 -5.81
C MET A 19 -1.43 -5.75 -5.00
N SER A 20 -0.91 -6.84 -5.56
CA SER A 20 -0.87 -8.12 -4.88
C SER A 20 -0.02 -8.05 -3.60
N ILE A 21 1.12 -7.37 -3.67
CA ILE A 21 1.97 -7.13 -2.50
C ILE A 21 1.23 -6.30 -1.45
N TYR A 22 0.57 -5.23 -1.87
CA TYR A 22 -0.22 -4.38 -0.97
C TYR A 22 -1.34 -5.15 -0.30
N THR A 23 -2.06 -5.97 -1.07
CA THR A 23 -3.20 -6.75 -0.59
C THR A 23 -2.76 -7.79 0.43
N ASN A 24 -1.66 -8.51 0.15
CA ASN A 24 -1.11 -9.48 1.09
C ASN A 24 -0.73 -8.83 2.41
N ARG A 25 -0.09 -7.69 2.34
CA ARG A 25 0.30 -6.94 3.54
C ARG A 25 -0.91 -6.43 4.29
N PHE A 26 -1.94 -5.97 3.58
CA PHE A 26 -3.19 -5.52 4.16
C PHE A 26 -3.88 -6.66 4.94
N HIS A 27 -3.95 -7.85 4.35
CA HIS A 27 -4.53 -9.03 5.01
C HIS A 27 -3.75 -9.41 6.27
N THR A 28 -2.43 -9.39 6.21
CA THR A 28 -1.58 -9.68 7.34
C THR A 28 -1.83 -8.72 8.49
N LEU A 29 -1.91 -7.42 8.21
CA LEU A 29 -2.18 -6.40 9.23
C LEU A 29 -3.58 -6.51 9.79
N SER A 30 -4.57 -6.81 8.93
CA SER A 30 -5.96 -7.00 9.36
C SER A 30 -6.08 -8.17 10.33
N SER A 31 -5.42 -9.29 10.02
CA SER A 31 -5.39 -10.46 10.90
C SER A 31 -4.74 -10.11 12.24
N LEU A 32 -3.66 -9.34 12.22
CA LEU A 32 -2.97 -8.94 13.43
C LEU A 32 -3.86 -8.06 14.32
N ILE A 33 -4.59 -7.12 13.72
CA ILE A 33 -5.50 -6.25 14.45
C ILE A 33 -6.62 -7.06 15.09
N ARG A 34 -7.21 -8.01 14.35
CA ARG A 34 -8.25 -8.89 14.87
C ARG A 34 -7.76 -9.72 16.03
N LYS A 35 -6.54 -10.25 15.92
CA LYS A 35 -5.91 -11.03 16.95
C LYS A 35 -5.71 -10.22 18.24
N LEU A 36 -5.19 -9.01 18.11
CA LEU A 36 -5.02 -8.10 19.24
C LEU A 36 -6.35 -7.72 19.86
N HIS A 37 -7.37 -7.49 19.05
CA HIS A 37 -8.71 -7.15 19.52
C HIS A 37 -9.32 -8.31 20.31
N ASP A 38 -9.16 -9.55 19.84
CA ASP A 38 -9.65 -10.74 20.52
C ASP A 38 -8.94 -10.92 21.86
N GLU A 39 -7.64 -10.75 21.90
CA GLU A 39 -6.87 -10.80 23.14
C GLU A 39 -7.33 -9.74 24.14
N TYR A 40 -7.64 -8.53 23.64
CA TYR A 40 -8.15 -7.44 24.44
C TYR A 40 -9.47 -7.81 25.12
N ILE A 41 -10.38 -8.44 24.40
CA ILE A 41 -11.69 -8.85 24.93
C ILE A 41 -11.52 -9.90 26.03
N PHE A 42 -10.54 -10.80 25.88
CA PHE A 42 -10.30 -11.88 26.83
C PHE A 42 -9.67 -11.39 28.13
N GLU A 43 -8.76 -10.45 28.10
CA GLU A 43 -7.97 -10.09 29.28
C GLU A 43 -8.53 -8.92 30.09
N LYS A 44 -9.50 -8.18 29.60
CA LYS A 44 -10.15 -7.04 30.27
C LYS A 44 -9.20 -5.92 30.74
N HIS A 45 -7.91 -6.11 30.63
CA HIS A 45 -6.88 -5.12 30.98
C HIS A 45 -6.13 -4.73 29.71
N ILE A 46 -6.15 -3.42 29.39
CA ILE A 46 -5.33 -2.91 28.31
C ILE A 46 -4.07 -2.31 28.90
N PRO A 47 -2.89 -2.92 28.71
CA PRO A 47 -1.67 -2.17 28.92
C PRO A 47 -1.65 -0.99 27.95
N SER A 48 -1.19 0.17 28.39
CA SER A 48 -1.09 1.35 27.53
C SER A 48 -0.29 1.07 26.24
N GLU A 49 0.60 0.06 26.29
CA GLU A 49 1.39 -0.37 25.14
C GLU A 49 0.53 -0.98 24.04
N TRP A 50 -0.52 -1.73 24.38
CA TRP A 50 -1.44 -2.33 23.41
C TRP A 50 -2.23 -1.26 22.65
N GLU A 51 -2.65 -0.23 23.38
CA GLU A 51 -3.34 0.90 22.76
C GLU A 51 -2.47 1.59 21.73
N LYS A 52 -1.19 1.81 22.05
CA LYS A 52 -0.22 2.40 21.12
C LYS A 52 0.01 1.50 19.91
N GLN A 53 0.08 0.19 20.10
CA GLN A 53 0.23 -0.78 19.02
C GLN A 53 -0.98 -0.76 18.09
N LEU A 54 -2.19 -0.72 18.66
CA LEU A 54 -3.42 -0.65 17.86
C LEU A 54 -3.50 0.62 17.05
N LEU A 55 -3.10 1.77 17.62
CA LEU A 55 -3.07 3.03 16.90
C LEU A 55 -2.06 2.99 15.76
N ASN A 56 -0.88 2.41 15.98
CA ASN A 56 0.13 2.25 14.96
C ASN A 56 -0.37 1.36 13.83
N LEU A 57 -0.97 0.21 14.15
CA LEU A 57 -1.51 -0.71 13.17
C LEU A 57 -2.64 -0.07 12.36
N ASN A 58 -3.51 0.70 13.01
CA ASN A 58 -4.57 1.45 12.32
C ASN A 58 -4.01 2.44 11.32
N GLY A 59 -2.96 3.18 11.70
CA GLY A 59 -2.29 4.10 10.81
C GLY A 59 -1.68 3.39 9.61
N ARG A 60 -1.04 2.25 9.84
CA ARG A 60 -0.43 1.45 8.78
C ARG A 60 -1.47 0.90 7.81
N ILE A 61 -2.61 0.43 8.34
CA ILE A 61 -3.71 -0.06 7.49
C ILE A 61 -4.29 1.05 6.63
N LYS A 62 -4.44 2.25 7.17
CA LYS A 62 -4.89 3.40 6.39
C LYS A 62 -3.95 3.70 5.23
N LEU A 63 -2.64 3.70 5.49
CA LEU A 63 -1.64 3.95 4.46
C LEU A 63 -1.70 2.88 3.36
N LEU A 64 -1.86 1.60 3.74
CA LEU A 64 -2.00 0.53 2.77
C LEU A 64 -3.29 0.66 1.95
N ARG A 65 -4.39 1.06 2.59
CA ARG A 65 -5.65 1.30 1.89
C ARG A 65 -5.48 2.39 0.84
N TYR A 66 -4.84 3.51 1.20
CA TYR A 66 -4.58 4.58 0.24
C TYR A 66 -3.66 4.09 -0.89
N SER A 67 -2.64 3.29 -0.58
CA SER A 67 -1.77 2.71 -1.60
C SER A 67 -2.56 1.87 -2.60
N ILE A 68 -3.47 1.03 -2.11
CA ILE A 68 -4.29 0.16 -2.95
C ILE A 68 -5.23 0.99 -3.82
N VAL A 69 -5.86 2.02 -3.24
CA VAL A 69 -6.79 2.88 -3.98
C VAL A 69 -6.06 3.61 -5.11
N PHE A 70 -4.90 4.22 -4.82
CA PHE A 70 -4.13 4.93 -5.84
C PHE A 70 -3.59 3.98 -6.91
N ALA A 71 -3.16 2.77 -6.53
CA ALA A 71 -2.72 1.76 -7.50
C ALA A 71 -3.89 1.33 -8.40
N SER A 72 -5.09 1.20 -7.84
CA SER A 72 -6.30 0.88 -8.60
C SER A 72 -6.62 1.98 -9.63
N PHE A 73 -6.53 3.24 -9.24
CA PHE A 73 -6.70 4.36 -10.16
C PHE A 73 -5.61 4.34 -11.23
N GLY A 74 -4.37 4.03 -10.86
CA GLY A 74 -3.28 3.89 -11.82
C GLY A 74 -3.58 2.83 -12.86
N PHE A 75 -4.09 1.68 -12.44
CA PHE A 75 -4.47 0.61 -13.35
C PHE A 75 -5.60 1.04 -14.28
N LEU A 76 -6.61 1.72 -13.73
CA LEU A 76 -7.72 2.25 -14.51
C LEU A 76 -7.21 3.23 -15.58
N PHE A 77 -6.34 4.16 -15.20
CA PHE A 77 -5.77 5.12 -16.15
C PHE A 77 -4.92 4.42 -17.21
N ASN A 78 -4.23 3.34 -16.86
CA ASN A 78 -3.47 2.56 -17.83
C ASN A 78 -4.39 1.93 -18.88
N LEU A 79 -5.52 1.37 -18.45
CA LEU A 79 -6.52 0.82 -19.37
C LEU A 79 -7.11 1.90 -20.26
N LEU A 80 -7.39 3.08 -19.70
CA LEU A 80 -7.89 4.21 -20.49
C LEU A 80 -6.86 4.69 -21.50
N THR A 81 -5.57 4.62 -21.16
CA THR A 81 -4.50 4.95 -22.09
C THR A 81 -4.49 4.00 -23.29
N VAL A 82 -4.63 2.69 -23.02
CA VAL A 82 -4.69 1.69 -24.10
C VAL A 82 -5.90 1.96 -25.00
N PHE A 83 -7.04 2.29 -24.40
CA PHE A 83 -8.25 2.62 -25.13
C PHE A 83 -8.06 3.87 -26.01
N GLY A 84 -7.39 4.90 -25.45
CA GLY A 84 -7.07 6.12 -26.19
C GLY A 84 -6.15 5.86 -27.38
N LEU A 85 -5.16 4.97 -27.22
CA LEU A 85 -4.28 4.56 -28.32
C LEU A 85 -5.05 3.78 -29.38
N TYR A 86 -5.99 2.96 -28.96
CA TYR A 86 -6.86 2.22 -29.90
C TYR A 86 -7.68 3.17 -30.76
N LEU A 87 -8.15 4.29 -30.20
CA LEU A 87 -8.91 5.31 -30.92
C LEU A 87 -8.02 6.29 -31.68
N ASN A 88 -6.71 6.10 -31.68
CA ASN A 88 -5.71 6.97 -32.31
C ASN A 88 -5.68 8.39 -31.72
N ARG A 89 -6.08 8.54 -30.47
CA ARG A 89 -6.03 9.81 -29.76
C ARG A 89 -4.75 9.87 -28.91
N ILE A 90 -3.62 10.07 -29.58
CA ILE A 90 -2.30 9.96 -28.96
C ILE A 90 -2.10 11.02 -27.87
N LEU A 91 -2.56 12.25 -28.11
CA LEU A 91 -2.38 13.35 -27.15
C LEU A 91 -3.13 13.09 -25.85
N GLU A 92 -4.38 12.67 -25.95
CA GLU A 92 -5.20 12.34 -24.78
C GLU A 92 -4.65 11.13 -24.02
N ALA A 93 -4.21 10.11 -24.76
CA ALA A 93 -3.59 8.93 -24.19
C ALA A 93 -2.33 9.29 -23.41
N ARG A 94 -1.53 10.21 -23.90
CA ARG A 94 -0.30 10.67 -23.26
C ARG A 94 -0.61 11.35 -21.90
N ILE A 95 -1.65 12.19 -21.87
CA ILE A 95 -2.07 12.88 -20.65
C ILE A 95 -2.58 11.86 -19.62
N ILE A 96 -3.40 10.90 -20.05
CA ILE A 96 -3.94 9.87 -19.17
C ILE A 96 -2.82 8.98 -18.61
N PHE A 97 -1.85 8.63 -19.45
CA PHE A 97 -0.70 7.84 -19.02
C PHE A 97 0.14 8.58 -17.98
N GLY A 98 0.32 9.89 -18.16
CA GLY A 98 0.98 10.72 -17.17
C GLY A 98 0.24 10.68 -15.82
N SER A 99 -1.08 10.72 -15.85
CA SER A 99 -1.90 10.58 -14.64
C SER A 99 -1.73 9.21 -14.00
N CYS A 100 -1.62 8.15 -14.81
CA CYS A 100 -1.33 6.81 -14.32
C CYS A 100 -0.01 6.77 -13.55
N LEU A 101 1.04 7.33 -14.11
CA LEU A 101 2.34 7.36 -13.46
C LEU A 101 2.31 8.15 -12.15
N ILE A 102 1.61 9.28 -12.12
CA ILE A 102 1.48 10.09 -10.91
C ILE A 102 0.74 9.28 -9.83
N ALA A 103 -0.34 8.60 -10.18
CA ALA A 103 -1.10 7.78 -9.25
C ALA A 103 -0.23 6.67 -8.66
N MET A 104 0.60 6.03 -9.48
CA MET A 104 1.51 4.97 -9.03
C MET A 104 2.59 5.52 -8.11
N ILE A 105 3.13 6.70 -8.41
CA ILE A 105 4.13 7.35 -7.55
C ILE A 105 3.54 7.63 -6.17
N ILE A 106 2.34 8.19 -6.12
CA ILE A 106 1.66 8.48 -4.86
C ILE A 106 1.41 7.18 -4.08
N SER A 107 0.96 6.12 -4.77
CA SER A 107 0.74 4.82 -4.16
C SER A 107 2.01 4.27 -3.51
N ILE A 108 3.13 4.36 -4.20
CA ILE A 108 4.42 3.87 -3.70
C ILE A 108 4.89 4.70 -2.50
N ILE A 109 4.67 6.02 -2.53
CA ILE A 109 5.02 6.89 -1.40
C ILE A 109 4.27 6.46 -0.14
N PHE A 110 2.97 6.21 -0.23
CA PHE A 110 2.20 5.71 0.90
C PHE A 110 2.71 4.36 1.40
N PHE A 111 3.09 3.48 0.48
CA PHE A 111 3.65 2.17 0.82
C PHE A 111 4.99 2.30 1.55
N ILE A 112 5.86 3.20 1.09
CA ILE A 112 7.15 3.47 1.75
C ILE A 112 6.93 3.96 3.18
N ARG A 113 5.97 4.85 3.38
CA ARG A 113 5.61 5.35 4.71
C ARG A 113 5.15 4.21 5.61
N GLU A 114 4.35 3.29 5.09
CA GLU A 114 3.90 2.12 5.85
C GLU A 114 5.09 1.25 6.27
N ILE A 115 6.04 1.01 5.37
CA ILE A 115 7.24 0.22 5.66
C ILE A 115 8.06 0.90 6.76
N GLN A 116 8.22 2.22 6.69
CA GLN A 116 8.96 2.97 7.71
C GLN A 116 8.32 2.83 9.09
N LEU A 117 6.99 2.92 9.17
CA LEU A 117 6.26 2.72 10.42
C LEU A 117 6.40 1.30 10.93
N SER A 118 6.39 0.31 10.03
CA SER A 118 6.61 -1.09 10.37
C SER A 118 8.01 -1.30 10.96
N THR A 119 9.03 -0.72 10.34
CA THR A 119 10.41 -0.82 10.80
C THR A 119 10.57 -0.17 12.18
N LYS A 120 9.96 1.00 12.38
CA LYS A 120 10.00 1.70 13.66
C LYS A 120 9.37 0.85 14.77
N ALA A 121 8.22 0.26 14.52
CA ALA A 121 7.55 -0.61 15.48
C ALA A 121 8.41 -1.83 15.81
N LEU A 122 9.05 -2.43 14.81
CA LEU A 122 9.92 -3.57 15.00
C LEU A 122 11.14 -3.21 15.85
N LYS A 123 11.75 -2.06 15.60
CA LYS A 123 12.90 -1.58 16.39
C LYS A 123 12.54 -1.38 17.85
N LEU A 124 11.38 -0.81 18.12
CA LEU A 124 10.90 -0.62 19.48
C LEU A 124 10.69 -1.96 20.18
N HIS A 125 10.11 -2.93 19.48
CA HIS A 125 9.88 -4.26 20.02
C HIS A 125 11.20 -4.97 20.32
N LEU A 126 12.17 -4.90 19.41
CA LEU A 126 13.49 -5.50 19.60
C LEU A 126 14.26 -4.84 20.75
N SER A 127 14.12 -3.52 20.91
CA SER A 127 14.72 -2.79 22.03
C SER A 127 14.19 -3.28 23.36
N ASP A 128 12.87 -3.49 23.46
CA ASP A 128 12.24 -4.04 24.66
C ASP A 128 12.72 -5.46 24.95
N MET A 129 12.85 -6.28 23.93
CA MET A 129 13.37 -7.64 24.06
C MET A 129 14.81 -7.67 24.56
N LYS A 130 15.64 -6.76 24.06
CA LYS A 130 17.05 -6.65 24.51
C LYS A 130 17.15 -6.31 25.99
N ILE A 131 16.30 -5.42 26.45
CA ILE A 131 16.25 -5.04 27.87
C ILE A 131 15.86 -6.24 28.73
N LYS A 132 14.94 -7.08 28.25
CA LYS A 132 14.52 -8.29 28.97
C LYS A 132 15.58 -9.40 28.97
N LEU A 133 16.44 -9.44 27.95
CA LEU A 133 17.48 -10.45 27.83
C LEU A 133 18.75 -10.10 28.60
N ASP A 134 18.96 -8.85 28.92
CA ASP A 134 20.04 -8.36 29.74
C ASP A 134 19.65 -8.39 31.21
#